data_d505c53cbd56b65a6dca5f8165ad0354
#
_entry.id   d505c53cbd56b65a6dca5f8165ad0354
#
_cell.length_a   1.000
_cell.length_b   1.000
_cell.length_c   1.000
_cell.angle_alpha   90.00
_cell.angle_beta   90.00
_cell.angle_gamma   90.00
#
_symmetry.space_group_name_H-M   'P 1'
#
loop_
_entity.id
_entity.type
_entity.pdbx_description
1 polymer ?
#
loop_
_entity_poly.entity_id
_entity_poly.type
_entity_poly.pdbx_seq_one_letter_code
_entity_poly.pdbx_strand_id
1 'polypeptide(L)'
;MIKKIIFFLFLSVISLAQQVELKTIERTINANDKSYTIITSQTYNIKNNKLEVLHIDKSPEQATYKEIIQFDIKGEKELSNEKFFYDPSLKKWSKDIKKVTSYKNNKKIEEIYIAEENKWIRDTKYESEESKNSKTLTVYSYENKKWLPSSKTYTLLNENKEDNIIELYTWNKNKQKWDLETKLVNTYNKEGKLEERTEYKNKGRLVTEYKLKFYTNTDEKQDYSNLSFENGKWIKQDRTLIEFDKLNNKKVVTIQQINNETKQLENVSRSVQTYKNDTIVQEIEYFWNKDKKEWYKHSELNFFYDENKNLIRKQAFSDEKGIQFTYKFDKNGNNIEILLEHLNSQTKSWEAHEKIEYLYDLSITKDKVLDRAYINDENETSVNLILEKNFYIYDGKKWVLKENYKYLYDKK
;
A
#
# COMPACT_ATOMS: atom_id res chain seq x y z
N MET A 1 -2.86 61.20 -37.10
CA MET A 1 -2.75 59.76 -37.29
C MET A 1 -2.84 59.14 -35.91
N ILE A 2 -4.06 58.77 -35.45
CA ILE A 2 -4.33 58.29 -34.11
C ILE A 2 -4.40 56.76 -34.21
N LYS A 3 -3.41 56.08 -33.63
CA LYS A 3 -3.41 54.61 -33.51
C LYS A 3 -4.36 54.21 -32.39
N LYS A 4 -5.47 53.59 -32.74
CA LYS A 4 -6.35 52.91 -31.78
C LYS A 4 -5.65 51.61 -31.29
N ILE A 5 -5.30 51.59 -30.01
CA ILE A 5 -4.88 50.39 -29.33
C ILE A 5 -6.15 49.65 -28.88
N ILE A 6 -6.44 48.53 -29.52
CA ILE A 6 -7.53 47.62 -29.10
C ILE A 6 -6.96 46.74 -27.99
N PHE A 7 -7.41 46.96 -26.76
CA PHE A 7 -7.14 46.12 -25.60
C PHE A 7 -8.09 44.91 -25.67
N PHE A 8 -7.58 43.77 -26.09
CA PHE A 8 -8.30 42.52 -25.91
C PHE A 8 -8.23 42.12 -24.44
N LEU A 9 -9.28 42.36 -23.69
CA LEU A 9 -9.55 41.75 -22.41
C LEU A 9 -9.84 40.25 -22.67
N PHE A 10 -8.84 39.39 -22.48
CA PHE A 10 -9.07 37.97 -22.24
C PHE A 10 -9.74 37.81 -20.87
N LEU A 11 -11.07 37.79 -20.85
CA LEU A 11 -11.81 37.22 -19.76
C LEU A 11 -11.48 35.72 -19.77
N SER A 12 -10.47 35.31 -18.99
CA SER A 12 -10.33 33.93 -18.57
C SER A 12 -11.57 33.58 -17.75
N VAL A 13 -12.53 32.96 -18.39
CA VAL A 13 -13.59 32.25 -17.69
C VAL A 13 -12.87 31.14 -16.95
N ILE A 14 -12.52 31.42 -15.69
CA ILE A 14 -12.17 30.35 -14.74
C ILE A 14 -13.48 29.57 -14.61
N SER A 15 -13.60 28.51 -15.40
CA SER A 15 -14.57 27.45 -15.18
C SER A 15 -14.29 26.99 -13.75
N LEU A 16 -15.09 27.44 -12.79
CA LEU A 16 -15.18 26.85 -11.48
C LEU A 16 -15.53 25.39 -11.73
N ALA A 17 -14.51 24.56 -11.80
CA ALA A 17 -14.70 23.14 -11.99
C ALA A 17 -15.58 22.66 -10.84
N GLN A 18 -16.76 22.18 -11.17
CA GLN A 18 -17.75 21.69 -10.22
C GLN A 18 -17.07 20.59 -9.40
N GLN A 19 -16.78 20.89 -8.13
CA GLN A 19 -16.21 19.92 -7.21
C GLN A 19 -17.32 18.98 -6.74
N VAL A 20 -17.01 17.71 -6.67
CA VAL A 20 -17.94 16.65 -6.25
C VAL A 20 -17.43 16.03 -4.97
N GLU A 21 -18.29 15.86 -4.00
CA GLU A 21 -17.97 15.23 -2.71
C GLU A 21 -18.76 13.94 -2.56
N LEU A 22 -18.04 12.83 -2.30
CA LEU A 22 -18.69 11.57 -1.98
C LEU A 22 -19.35 11.68 -0.59
N LYS A 23 -20.64 11.35 -0.53
CA LYS A 23 -21.45 11.44 0.70
C LYS A 23 -21.71 10.09 1.32
N THR A 24 -22.05 9.11 0.51
CA THR A 24 -22.50 7.82 1.03
C THR A 24 -22.07 6.71 0.10
N ILE A 25 -21.62 5.61 0.70
CA ILE A 25 -21.51 4.31 0.04
C ILE A 25 -22.55 3.40 0.71
N GLU A 26 -23.44 2.85 -0.09
CA GLU A 26 -24.38 1.82 0.33
C GLU A 26 -23.91 0.48 -0.22
N ARG A 27 -23.52 -0.45 0.65
CA ARG A 27 -23.15 -1.82 0.30
C ARG A 27 -24.30 -2.74 0.71
N THR A 28 -24.94 -3.36 -0.26
CA THR A 28 -25.95 -4.40 -0.04
C THR A 28 -25.31 -5.77 -0.26
N ILE A 29 -25.44 -6.66 0.71
CA ILE A 29 -24.93 -8.04 0.65
C ILE A 29 -26.10 -8.99 0.63
N ASN A 30 -26.12 -9.90 -0.35
CA ASN A 30 -27.14 -10.92 -0.52
C ASN A 30 -26.54 -12.29 -0.13
N ALA A 31 -26.91 -12.79 1.04
CA ALA A 31 -26.42 -14.07 1.57
C ALA A 31 -27.58 -14.94 2.04
N ASN A 32 -27.66 -16.20 1.58
CA ASN A 32 -28.60 -17.21 2.05
C ASN A 32 -30.07 -16.71 2.09
N ASP A 33 -30.57 -16.17 0.99
CA ASP A 33 -31.93 -15.62 0.81
C ASP A 33 -32.27 -14.41 1.72
N LYS A 34 -31.26 -13.88 2.39
CA LYS A 34 -31.37 -12.64 3.17
C LYS A 34 -30.51 -11.55 2.52
N SER A 35 -31.02 -10.33 2.56
CA SER A 35 -30.31 -9.14 2.12
C SER A 35 -30.10 -8.23 3.32
N TYR A 36 -28.89 -7.72 3.50
CA TYR A 36 -28.61 -6.68 4.48
C TYR A 36 -27.76 -5.58 3.85
N THR A 37 -27.92 -4.36 4.36
CA THR A 37 -27.25 -3.19 3.79
C THR A 37 -26.35 -2.57 4.84
N ILE A 38 -25.11 -2.36 4.46
CA ILE A 38 -24.12 -1.57 5.20
C ILE A 38 -24.09 -0.18 4.56
N ILE A 39 -24.23 0.86 5.36
CA ILE A 39 -24.17 2.24 4.90
C ILE A 39 -22.96 2.92 5.53
N THR A 40 -22.05 3.40 4.70
CA THR A 40 -20.98 4.29 5.13
C THR A 40 -21.33 5.70 4.66
N SER A 41 -21.70 6.55 5.59
CA SER A 41 -22.03 7.95 5.31
C SER A 41 -20.86 8.85 5.67
N GLN A 42 -20.60 9.85 4.86
CA GLN A 42 -19.56 10.86 5.10
C GLN A 42 -20.20 12.23 5.09
N THR A 43 -19.83 13.05 6.07
CA THR A 43 -20.24 14.45 6.11
C THR A 43 -19.02 15.32 6.34
N TYR A 44 -18.67 16.12 5.35
CA TYR A 44 -17.60 17.11 5.46
C TYR A 44 -18.17 18.47 5.79
N ASN A 45 -17.77 19.04 6.93
CA ASN A 45 -18.15 20.37 7.34
C ASN A 45 -17.01 21.35 6.98
N ILE A 46 -17.18 22.10 5.87
CA ILE A 46 -16.17 23.03 5.37
C ILE A 46 -15.83 24.14 6.38
N LYS A 47 -16.82 24.64 7.14
CA LYS A 47 -16.58 25.72 8.11
C LYS A 47 -15.63 25.29 9.23
N ASN A 48 -15.68 24.04 9.62
CA ASN A 48 -14.91 23.50 10.75
C ASN A 48 -13.80 22.54 10.29
N ASN A 49 -13.63 22.34 8.98
CA ASN A 49 -12.70 21.34 8.42
C ASN A 49 -12.84 19.96 9.08
N LYS A 50 -14.05 19.56 9.37
CA LYS A 50 -14.38 18.33 10.04
C LYS A 50 -15.07 17.35 9.10
N LEU A 51 -14.56 16.13 9.07
CA LEU A 51 -15.18 15.00 8.40
C LEU A 51 -15.73 14.04 9.45
N GLU A 52 -16.96 13.62 9.28
CA GLU A 52 -17.58 12.57 10.08
C GLU A 52 -17.92 11.40 9.16
N VAL A 53 -17.39 10.22 9.46
CA VAL A 53 -17.66 8.96 8.77
C VAL A 53 -18.48 8.09 9.71
N LEU A 54 -19.66 7.67 9.27
CA LEU A 54 -20.55 6.81 10.02
C LEU A 54 -20.75 5.51 9.25
N HIS A 55 -20.43 4.40 9.89
CA HIS A 55 -20.67 3.06 9.36
C HIS A 55 -21.89 2.46 10.06
N ILE A 56 -22.93 2.16 9.29
CA ILE A 56 -24.19 1.60 9.79
C ILE A 56 -24.40 0.25 9.13
N ASP A 57 -24.47 -0.81 9.95
CA ASP A 57 -24.93 -2.12 9.51
C ASP A 57 -26.44 -2.26 9.87
N LYS A 58 -27.27 -2.45 8.85
CA LYS A 58 -28.72 -2.61 9.05
C LYS A 58 -29.14 -4.05 9.33
N SER A 59 -28.22 -4.99 9.29
CA SER A 59 -28.50 -6.39 9.66
C SER A 59 -27.35 -6.97 10.50
N PRO A 60 -27.51 -7.01 11.79
CA PRO A 60 -28.67 -6.84 12.68
C PRO A 60 -28.76 -5.42 13.29
N GLU A 61 -29.45 -4.53 12.69
CA GLU A 61 -29.90 -3.22 13.19
C GLU A 61 -28.91 -2.35 14.01
N GLN A 62 -27.60 -2.31 13.66
CA GLN A 62 -26.64 -1.64 14.51
C GLN A 62 -25.66 -0.76 13.73
N ALA A 63 -25.61 0.50 14.11
CA ALA A 63 -24.46 1.34 13.80
C ALA A 63 -23.23 0.76 14.53
N THR A 64 -22.19 0.38 13.79
CA THR A 64 -21.07 -0.35 14.35
C THR A 64 -19.87 0.52 14.64
N TYR A 65 -19.71 1.59 13.89
CA TYR A 65 -18.50 2.36 13.90
C TYR A 65 -18.72 3.81 13.49
N LYS A 66 -18.00 4.73 14.14
CA LYS A 66 -17.96 6.14 13.77
C LYS A 66 -16.54 6.68 13.88
N GLU A 67 -16.15 7.47 12.90
CA GLU A 67 -14.87 8.15 12.87
C GLU A 67 -15.08 9.65 12.67
N ILE A 68 -14.33 10.46 13.42
CA ILE A 68 -14.35 11.91 13.32
C ILE A 68 -12.95 12.40 13.07
N ILE A 69 -12.73 12.98 11.89
CA ILE A 69 -11.42 13.49 11.47
C ILE A 69 -11.49 15.00 11.41
N GLN A 70 -10.53 15.65 12.04
CA GLN A 70 -10.33 17.11 12.00
C GLN A 70 -9.09 17.42 11.16
N PHE A 71 -9.24 18.31 10.19
CA PHE A 71 -8.15 18.82 9.36
C PHE A 71 -7.71 20.21 9.80
N ASP A 72 -6.56 20.66 9.32
CA ASP A 72 -6.12 22.03 9.42
C ASP A 72 -7.01 22.96 8.56
N ILE A 73 -6.77 24.27 8.67
CA ILE A 73 -7.61 25.29 7.99
C ILE A 73 -7.57 25.17 6.46
N LYS A 74 -6.50 24.59 5.91
CA LYS A 74 -6.36 24.33 4.46
C LYS A 74 -6.98 23.00 4.04
N GLY A 75 -7.30 22.13 5.02
CA GLY A 75 -7.77 20.77 4.78
C GLY A 75 -6.70 19.82 4.25
N GLU A 76 -5.41 20.16 4.43
CA GLU A 76 -4.28 19.39 3.93
C GLU A 76 -3.72 18.40 4.96
N LYS A 77 -3.80 18.76 6.25
CA LYS A 77 -3.20 17.99 7.34
C LYS A 77 -4.26 17.53 8.32
N GLU A 78 -4.26 16.23 8.61
CA GLU A 78 -5.07 15.67 9.68
C GLU A 78 -4.51 16.12 11.03
N LEU A 79 -5.36 16.77 11.84
CA LEU A 79 -5.02 17.24 13.19
C LEU A 79 -5.50 16.30 14.27
N SER A 80 -6.65 15.66 14.06
CA SER A 80 -7.12 14.59 14.95
C SER A 80 -8.00 13.59 14.23
N ASN A 81 -8.01 12.37 14.76
CA ASN A 81 -8.87 11.29 14.33
C ASN A 81 -9.40 10.58 15.57
N GLU A 82 -10.72 10.55 15.76
CA GLU A 82 -11.38 9.92 16.87
C GLU A 82 -12.29 8.81 16.37
N LYS A 83 -12.11 7.60 16.91
CA LYS A 83 -12.89 6.40 16.59
C LYS A 83 -13.79 6.01 17.75
N PHE A 84 -14.97 5.51 17.40
CA PHE A 84 -16.00 5.10 18.34
C PHE A 84 -16.67 3.83 17.85
N PHE A 85 -17.12 2.98 18.77
CA PHE A 85 -18.08 1.95 18.42
C PHE A 85 -19.42 2.20 19.07
N TYR A 86 -20.46 1.65 18.45
CA TYR A 86 -21.79 1.64 19.03
C TYR A 86 -21.93 0.45 19.95
N ASP A 87 -22.31 0.71 21.22
CA ASP A 87 -22.68 -0.30 22.16
C ASP A 87 -24.20 -0.49 22.13
N PRO A 88 -24.70 -1.61 21.57
CA PRO A 88 -26.13 -1.83 21.41
C PRO A 88 -26.84 -2.05 22.75
N SER A 89 -26.16 -2.58 23.75
CA SER A 89 -26.73 -2.82 25.08
C SER A 89 -27.02 -1.53 25.81
N LEU A 90 -26.15 -0.54 25.67
CA LEU A 90 -26.24 0.78 26.25
C LEU A 90 -26.89 1.82 25.32
N LYS A 91 -27.15 1.45 24.06
CA LYS A 91 -27.67 2.33 23.00
C LYS A 91 -26.86 3.64 22.86
N LYS A 92 -25.54 3.57 23.00
CA LYS A 92 -24.65 4.74 22.93
C LYS A 92 -23.34 4.46 22.24
N TRP A 93 -22.69 5.53 21.80
CA TRP A 93 -21.34 5.50 21.27
C TRP A 93 -20.31 5.43 22.40
N SER A 94 -19.44 4.45 22.35
CA SER A 94 -18.29 4.29 23.22
C SER A 94 -17.02 4.70 22.48
N LYS A 95 -16.13 5.38 23.18
CA LYS A 95 -14.81 5.76 22.65
C LYS A 95 -13.96 4.52 22.43
N ASP A 96 -13.09 4.56 21.43
CA ASP A 96 -12.14 3.50 21.12
C ASP A 96 -10.70 4.03 21.14
N ILE A 97 -10.30 4.72 20.11
CA ILE A 97 -8.96 5.27 19.96
C ILE A 97 -9.05 6.71 19.43
N LYS A 98 -8.13 7.55 19.88
CA LYS A 98 -7.98 8.92 19.38
C LYS A 98 -6.52 9.19 19.04
N LYS A 99 -6.28 9.74 17.88
CA LYS A 99 -4.99 10.29 17.46
C LYS A 99 -5.08 11.81 17.40
N VAL A 100 -4.10 12.49 17.95
CA VAL A 100 -3.95 13.95 17.82
C VAL A 100 -2.59 14.26 17.23
N THR A 101 -2.59 15.00 16.12
CA THR A 101 -1.37 15.39 15.42
C THR A 101 -1.15 16.90 15.58
N SER A 102 0.05 17.29 15.93
CA SER A 102 0.46 18.69 15.99
C SER A 102 1.80 18.89 15.27
N TYR A 103 1.97 20.08 14.71
CA TYR A 103 3.18 20.47 14.00
C TYR A 103 3.77 21.69 14.68
N LYS A 104 5.02 21.61 15.12
CA LYS A 104 5.73 22.71 15.75
C LYS A 104 7.15 22.78 15.20
N ASN A 105 7.45 23.86 14.49
CA ASN A 105 8.74 24.00 13.78
C ASN A 105 8.93 22.81 12.81
N ASN A 106 10.06 22.09 12.93
CA ASN A 106 10.36 20.90 12.10
C ASN A 106 9.90 19.58 12.76
N LYS A 107 9.05 19.67 13.80
CA LYS A 107 8.56 18.49 14.53
C LYS A 107 7.12 18.20 14.19
N LYS A 108 6.81 16.92 13.92
CA LYS A 108 5.48 16.36 13.94
C LYS A 108 5.32 15.56 15.21
N ILE A 109 4.29 15.84 16.00
CA ILE A 109 3.96 15.13 17.24
C ILE A 109 2.61 14.47 17.04
N GLU A 110 2.54 13.16 17.25
CA GLU A 110 1.32 12.38 17.22
C GLU A 110 1.11 11.74 18.59
N GLU A 111 0.02 12.09 19.27
CA GLU A 111 -0.39 11.49 20.53
C GLU A 111 -1.55 10.54 20.28
N ILE A 112 -1.41 9.31 20.76
CA ILE A 112 -2.44 8.28 20.75
C ILE A 112 -3.08 8.19 22.13
N TYR A 113 -4.38 8.12 22.14
CA TYR A 113 -5.21 7.93 23.33
C TYR A 113 -6.05 6.66 23.14
N ILE A 114 -6.17 5.87 24.16
CA ILE A 114 -7.09 4.73 24.25
C ILE A 114 -8.27 5.10 25.16
N ALA A 115 -9.36 4.38 25.04
CA ALA A 115 -10.50 4.60 25.88
C ALA A 115 -10.48 3.66 27.11
N GLU A 116 -10.59 4.22 28.29
CA GLU A 116 -10.88 3.50 29.53
C GLU A 116 -12.08 4.15 30.22
N GLU A 117 -13.07 3.36 30.60
CA GLU A 117 -14.34 3.84 31.21
C GLU A 117 -14.96 5.01 30.41
N ASN A 118 -14.89 4.94 29.07
CA ASN A 118 -15.36 5.99 28.15
C ASN A 118 -14.66 7.36 28.33
N LYS A 119 -13.42 7.36 28.83
CA LYS A 119 -12.55 8.55 28.93
C LYS A 119 -11.31 8.33 28.05
N TRP A 120 -10.79 9.41 27.48
CA TRP A 120 -9.54 9.38 26.74
C TRP A 120 -8.35 9.33 27.71
N ILE A 121 -7.59 8.25 27.68
CA ILE A 121 -6.34 8.07 28.43
C ILE A 121 -5.17 8.12 27.44
N ARG A 122 -4.14 8.87 27.76
CA ARG A 122 -2.91 8.90 26.96
C ARG A 122 -2.24 7.53 26.97
N ASP A 123 -1.76 7.11 25.81
CA ASP A 123 -1.09 5.81 25.65
C ASP A 123 0.31 5.97 25.05
N THR A 124 0.41 6.38 23.81
CA THR A 124 1.68 6.46 23.08
C THR A 124 1.84 7.83 22.44
N LYS A 125 3.07 8.33 22.38
CA LYS A 125 3.42 9.55 21.65
C LYS A 125 4.59 9.28 20.71
N TYR A 126 4.49 9.78 19.50
CA TYR A 126 5.51 9.79 18.47
C TYR A 126 5.97 11.23 18.23
N GLU A 127 7.27 11.46 18.28
CA GLU A 127 7.88 12.74 17.91
C GLU A 127 8.81 12.51 16.72
N SER A 128 8.45 13.03 15.56
CA SER A 128 9.28 13.00 14.36
C SER A 128 9.92 14.37 14.14
N GLU A 129 11.21 14.39 13.90
CA GLU A 129 11.97 15.61 13.58
C GLU A 129 12.83 15.36 12.36
N GLU A 130 12.75 16.26 11.38
CA GLU A 130 13.59 16.22 10.19
C GLU A 130 14.47 17.47 10.14
N SER A 131 15.75 17.25 9.87
CA SER A 131 16.74 18.28 9.58
C SER A 131 17.29 18.11 8.17
N LYS A 132 18.20 19.03 7.77
CA LYS A 132 18.86 18.93 6.47
C LYS A 132 19.55 17.57 6.25
N ASN A 133 20.13 16.99 7.28
CA ASN A 133 20.99 15.80 7.16
C ASN A 133 20.59 14.66 8.10
N SER A 134 19.49 14.76 8.82
CA SER A 134 19.06 13.70 9.72
C SER A 134 17.54 13.66 9.92
N LYS A 135 17.05 12.48 10.28
CA LYS A 135 15.68 12.24 10.73
C LYS A 135 15.73 11.58 12.10
N THR A 136 14.83 11.97 12.97
CA THR A 136 14.69 11.33 14.29
C THR A 136 13.21 11.00 14.52
N LEU A 137 12.95 9.78 14.95
CA LEU A 137 11.66 9.36 15.48
C LEU A 137 11.85 8.91 16.91
N THR A 138 11.15 9.53 17.86
CA THR A 138 11.17 9.12 19.28
C THR A 138 9.77 8.68 19.68
N VAL A 139 9.68 7.53 20.31
CA VAL A 139 8.43 6.94 20.82
C VAL A 139 8.45 7.04 22.34
N TYR A 140 7.32 7.41 22.91
CA TYR A 140 7.10 7.51 24.34
C TYR A 140 5.88 6.69 24.74
N SER A 141 5.91 6.06 25.90
CA SER A 141 4.75 5.50 26.61
C SER A 141 4.27 6.46 27.71
N TYR A 142 2.98 6.43 28.02
CA TYR A 142 2.42 7.25 29.09
C TYR A 142 2.30 6.42 30.36
N GLU A 143 3.14 6.67 31.34
CA GLU A 143 3.19 5.94 32.61
C GLU A 143 3.27 6.92 33.77
N ASN A 144 2.53 6.65 34.87
CA ASN A 144 2.56 7.49 36.08
C ASN A 144 2.32 8.98 35.81
N LYS A 145 1.37 9.30 34.92
CA LYS A 145 1.00 10.67 34.48
C LYS A 145 2.13 11.45 33.80
N LYS A 146 3.12 10.75 33.22
CA LYS A 146 4.25 11.34 32.48
C LYS A 146 4.53 10.58 31.21
N TRP A 147 5.03 11.30 30.20
CA TRP A 147 5.61 10.69 29.03
C TRP A 147 7.03 10.18 29.34
N LEU A 148 7.22 8.87 29.24
CA LEU A 148 8.53 8.23 29.39
C LEU A 148 9.04 7.79 28.01
N PRO A 149 10.30 8.08 27.67
CA PRO A 149 10.88 7.57 26.45
C PRO A 149 10.84 6.04 26.41
N SER A 150 10.61 5.47 25.22
CA SER A 150 10.57 4.02 24.99
C SER A 150 11.62 3.60 23.96
N SER A 151 11.52 4.12 22.74
CA SER A 151 12.48 3.83 21.67
C SER A 151 12.80 5.09 20.86
N LYS A 152 13.93 5.08 20.19
CA LYS A 152 14.36 6.15 19.30
C LYS A 152 15.04 5.56 18.07
N THR A 153 14.64 6.03 16.90
CA THR A 153 15.35 5.81 15.64
C THR A 153 16.02 7.12 15.23
N TYR A 154 17.30 7.08 14.99
CA TYR A 154 18.06 8.19 14.42
C TYR A 154 18.62 7.77 13.07
N THR A 155 18.38 8.57 12.03
CA THR A 155 18.88 8.35 10.68
C THR A 155 19.74 9.53 10.27
N LEU A 156 21.01 9.28 9.96
CA LEU A 156 21.89 10.23 9.32
C LEU A 156 21.82 10.05 7.81
N LEU A 157 21.63 11.13 7.08
CA LEU A 157 21.55 11.13 5.62
C LEU A 157 22.92 11.49 5.01
N ASN A 158 23.23 10.92 3.86
CA ASN A 158 24.37 11.35 3.04
C ASN A 158 24.04 12.64 2.26
N GLU A 159 24.95 13.10 1.43
CA GLU A 159 24.78 14.31 0.62
C GLU A 159 23.62 14.20 -0.38
N ASN A 160 23.30 12.99 -0.85
CA ASN A 160 22.20 12.69 -1.75
C ASN A 160 20.84 12.49 -1.06
N LYS A 161 20.77 12.69 0.27
CA LYS A 161 19.59 12.46 1.11
C LYS A 161 19.19 10.98 1.26
N GLU A 162 20.13 10.08 1.05
CA GLU A 162 19.94 8.66 1.29
C GLU A 162 20.38 8.30 2.72
N ASP A 163 19.76 7.26 3.28
CA ASP A 163 20.05 6.80 4.65
C ASP A 163 21.47 6.24 4.74
N ASN A 164 22.38 6.95 5.40
CA ASN A 164 23.78 6.54 5.57
C ASN A 164 23.98 5.70 6.84
N ILE A 165 23.47 6.19 7.96
CA ILE A 165 23.53 5.48 9.25
C ILE A 165 22.14 5.50 9.85
N ILE A 166 21.67 4.32 10.31
CA ILE A 166 20.42 4.20 11.06
C ILE A 166 20.76 3.59 12.41
N GLU A 167 20.39 4.26 13.49
CA GLU A 167 20.64 3.82 14.86
C GLU A 167 19.32 3.65 15.60
N LEU A 168 19.10 2.46 16.17
CA LEU A 168 17.95 2.11 16.97
C LEU A 168 18.35 2.05 18.44
N TYR A 169 17.62 2.78 19.25
CA TYR A 169 17.88 2.91 20.69
C TYR A 169 16.66 2.48 21.49
N THR A 170 16.89 1.85 22.63
CA THR A 170 15.90 1.60 23.68
C THR A 170 16.20 2.45 24.90
N TRP A 171 15.15 2.92 25.55
CA TRP A 171 15.31 3.70 26.77
C TRP A 171 15.55 2.80 27.99
N ASN A 172 16.68 2.97 28.61
CA ASN A 172 17.03 2.29 29.86
C ASN A 172 16.48 3.07 31.06
N LYS A 173 15.34 2.62 31.60
CA LYS A 173 14.65 3.28 32.74
C LYS A 173 15.57 3.39 33.98
N ASN A 174 16.41 2.38 34.24
CA ASN A 174 17.27 2.36 35.42
C ASN A 174 18.44 3.37 35.31
N LYS A 175 19.00 3.50 34.11
CA LYS A 175 20.14 4.38 33.84
C LYS A 175 19.73 5.77 33.35
N GLN A 176 18.44 5.98 33.07
CA GLN A 176 17.87 7.20 32.49
C GLN A 176 18.65 7.67 31.23
N LYS A 177 18.99 6.74 30.35
CA LYS A 177 19.72 7.02 29.12
C LYS A 177 19.27 6.11 27.98
N TRP A 178 19.62 6.53 26.77
CA TRP A 178 19.43 5.72 25.56
C TRP A 178 20.55 4.68 25.47
N ASP A 179 20.18 3.40 25.39
CA ASP A 179 21.09 2.31 25.06
C ASP A 179 20.92 2.00 23.56
N LEU A 180 22.02 2.07 22.81
CA LEU A 180 22.04 1.70 21.39
C LEU A 180 21.87 0.18 21.28
N GLU A 181 20.85 -0.27 20.54
CA GLU A 181 20.60 -1.70 20.31
C GLU A 181 21.18 -2.16 18.97
N THR A 182 20.87 -1.41 17.91
CA THR A 182 21.24 -1.77 16.55
C THR A 182 21.76 -0.54 15.82
N LYS A 183 22.80 -0.73 15.02
CA LYS A 183 23.31 0.25 14.08
C LYS A 183 23.41 -0.37 12.69
N LEU A 184 22.80 0.28 11.71
CA LEU A 184 22.94 -0.04 10.30
C LEU A 184 23.84 1.01 9.66
N VAL A 185 24.80 0.58 8.87
CA VAL A 185 25.69 1.45 8.10
C VAL A 185 25.57 1.08 6.63
N ASN A 186 25.17 2.04 5.82
CA ASN A 186 25.08 1.90 4.37
C ASN A 186 26.30 2.56 3.72
N THR A 187 26.85 1.91 2.71
CA THR A 187 27.83 2.51 1.80
C THR A 187 27.27 2.51 0.38
N TYR A 188 27.63 3.52 -0.38
CA TYR A 188 27.16 3.74 -1.72
C TYR A 188 28.33 3.84 -2.69
N ASN A 189 28.15 3.36 -3.90
CA ASN A 189 29.14 3.51 -4.97
C ASN A 189 29.15 4.96 -5.51
N LYS A 190 30.06 5.24 -6.45
CA LYS A 190 30.20 6.58 -7.05
C LYS A 190 28.93 7.05 -7.83
N GLU A 191 28.06 6.13 -8.19
CA GLU A 191 26.80 6.40 -8.88
C GLU A 191 25.64 6.61 -7.90
N GLY A 192 25.87 6.58 -6.58
CA GLY A 192 24.84 6.71 -5.56
C GLY A 192 24.04 5.43 -5.31
N LYS A 193 24.42 4.28 -5.87
CA LYS A 193 23.73 3.03 -5.63
C LYS A 193 24.29 2.32 -4.42
N LEU A 194 23.42 1.70 -3.60
CA LEU A 194 23.82 0.94 -2.42
C LEU A 194 24.82 -0.15 -2.78
N GLU A 195 25.97 -0.14 -2.14
CA GLU A 195 27.05 -1.13 -2.30
C GLU A 195 27.05 -2.15 -1.15
N GLU A 196 26.88 -1.66 0.08
CA GLU A 196 26.87 -2.51 1.25
C GLU A 196 25.99 -1.91 2.36
N ARG A 197 25.28 -2.78 3.09
CA ARG A 197 24.64 -2.46 4.38
C ARG A 197 25.18 -3.43 5.43
N THR A 198 25.74 -2.89 6.49
CA THR A 198 26.23 -3.71 7.62
C THR A 198 25.40 -3.43 8.86
N GLU A 199 24.91 -4.48 9.50
CA GLU A 199 24.19 -4.43 10.76
C GLU A 199 25.12 -4.81 11.92
N TYR A 200 25.06 -3.97 12.95
CA TYR A 200 25.74 -4.18 14.22
C TYR A 200 24.71 -4.28 15.33
N LYS A 201 24.83 -5.28 16.19
CA LYS A 201 24.02 -5.39 17.40
C LYS A 201 24.85 -5.14 18.65
N ASN A 202 24.22 -4.59 19.66
CA ASN A 202 24.86 -4.36 20.94
C ASN A 202 24.71 -5.59 21.85
N LYS A 203 25.82 -6.30 22.09
CA LYS A 203 25.96 -7.42 23.05
C LYS A 203 26.96 -7.03 24.18
N GLY A 204 26.74 -5.85 24.79
CA GLY A 204 27.71 -5.21 25.69
C GLY A 204 28.76 -4.34 24.97
N ARG A 205 28.99 -4.62 23.70
CA ARG A 205 29.66 -3.81 22.68
C ARG A 205 29.01 -4.01 21.34
N LEU A 206 29.22 -3.09 20.40
CA LEU A 206 28.76 -3.30 19.02
C LEU A 206 29.52 -4.46 18.38
N VAL A 207 28.79 -5.49 17.98
CA VAL A 207 29.30 -6.64 17.23
C VAL A 207 28.58 -6.70 15.89
N THR A 208 29.36 -6.97 14.85
CA THR A 208 28.84 -7.16 13.53
C THR A 208 28.04 -8.46 13.48
N GLU A 209 26.85 -8.45 12.92
CA GLU A 209 25.98 -9.61 12.90
C GLU A 209 25.56 -9.99 11.48
N TYR A 210 25.28 -9.00 10.67
CA TYR A 210 24.69 -9.21 9.37
C TYR A 210 25.17 -8.21 8.32
N LYS A 211 25.23 -8.62 7.06
CA LYS A 211 25.63 -7.77 5.94
C LYS A 211 24.83 -8.11 4.68
N LEU A 212 24.30 -7.09 4.03
CA LEU A 212 23.88 -7.15 2.65
C LEU A 212 25.00 -6.56 1.79
N LYS A 213 25.53 -7.31 0.84
CA LYS A 213 26.61 -6.87 -0.05
C LYS A 213 26.24 -7.04 -1.51
N PHE A 214 26.34 -5.95 -2.27
CA PHE A 214 26.25 -5.94 -3.70
C PHE A 214 27.63 -6.15 -4.30
N TYR A 215 27.75 -7.16 -5.16
CA TYR A 215 28.96 -7.40 -5.98
C TYR A 215 28.85 -6.65 -7.30
N THR A 216 27.62 -6.43 -7.75
CA THR A 216 27.26 -5.61 -8.92
C THR A 216 25.92 -4.96 -8.63
N ASN A 217 25.78 -3.67 -8.88
CA ASN A 217 24.53 -2.94 -8.74
C ASN A 217 24.39 -1.91 -9.89
N THR A 218 24.03 -2.41 -11.07
CA THR A 218 23.76 -1.60 -12.27
C THR A 218 22.30 -1.78 -12.69
N ASP A 219 21.83 -1.00 -13.64
CA ASP A 219 20.47 -1.14 -14.18
C ASP A 219 20.29 -2.45 -14.98
N GLU A 220 21.40 -3.01 -15.49
CA GLU A 220 21.39 -4.24 -16.28
C GLU A 220 21.65 -5.49 -15.44
N LYS A 221 22.35 -5.33 -14.32
CA LYS A 221 22.72 -6.46 -13.48
C LYS A 221 22.81 -6.06 -12.02
N GLN A 222 22.18 -6.85 -11.17
CA GLN A 222 22.37 -6.80 -9.74
C GLN A 222 22.78 -8.19 -9.24
N ASP A 223 23.83 -8.25 -8.46
CA ASP A 223 24.35 -9.47 -7.83
C ASP A 223 24.64 -9.13 -6.38
N TYR A 224 23.86 -9.67 -5.46
CA TYR A 224 24.03 -9.41 -4.05
C TYR A 224 23.79 -10.64 -3.19
N SER A 225 24.32 -10.58 -1.97
CA SER A 225 24.19 -11.65 -0.98
C SER A 225 23.91 -11.08 0.40
N ASN A 226 23.15 -11.81 1.18
CA ASN A 226 23.09 -11.69 2.60
C ASN A 226 24.18 -12.57 3.23
N LEU A 227 24.90 -11.99 4.20
CA LEU A 227 25.99 -12.66 4.91
C LEU A 227 25.75 -12.58 6.42
N SER A 228 25.95 -13.67 7.14
CA SER A 228 26.07 -13.68 8.60
C SER A 228 27.53 -13.62 9.04
N PHE A 229 27.79 -13.09 10.22
CA PHE A 229 29.14 -13.04 10.78
C PHE A 229 29.27 -14.14 11.85
N GLU A 230 30.03 -15.18 11.54
CA GLU A 230 30.19 -16.36 12.40
C GLU A 230 31.68 -16.69 12.54
N ASN A 231 32.13 -16.93 13.78
CA ASN A 231 33.51 -17.34 14.09
C ASN A 231 34.57 -16.44 13.45
N GLY A 232 34.32 -15.12 13.41
CA GLY A 232 35.26 -14.15 12.85
C GLY A 232 35.28 -14.04 11.33
N LYS A 233 34.34 -14.68 10.64
CA LYS A 233 34.23 -14.70 9.17
C LYS A 233 32.83 -14.41 8.69
N TRP A 234 32.73 -13.79 7.51
CA TRP A 234 31.48 -13.61 6.79
C TRP A 234 31.11 -14.88 6.03
N ILE A 235 29.92 -15.41 6.29
CA ILE A 235 29.37 -16.60 5.64
C ILE A 235 28.17 -16.16 4.80
N LYS A 236 28.21 -16.43 3.50
CA LYS A 236 27.05 -16.21 2.61
C LYS A 236 25.90 -17.10 3.04
N GLN A 237 24.72 -16.50 3.21
CA GLN A 237 23.49 -17.22 3.50
C GLN A 237 22.67 -17.46 2.24
N ASP A 238 22.70 -16.50 1.33
CA ASP A 238 22.02 -16.54 0.05
C ASP A 238 22.77 -15.73 -1.00
N ARG A 239 22.28 -15.80 -2.24
CA ARG A 239 22.65 -14.91 -3.34
C ARG A 239 21.44 -14.67 -4.21
N THR A 240 21.20 -13.41 -4.57
CA THR A 240 20.24 -13.01 -5.58
C THR A 240 20.99 -12.43 -6.77
N LEU A 241 20.72 -12.99 -7.94
CA LEU A 241 21.23 -12.52 -9.22
C LEU A 241 20.07 -12.04 -10.07
N ILE A 242 20.08 -10.76 -10.45
CA ILE A 242 19.11 -10.14 -11.36
C ILE A 242 19.88 -9.74 -12.61
N GLU A 243 19.43 -10.22 -13.77
CA GLU A 243 20.04 -9.93 -15.07
C GLU A 243 18.96 -9.46 -16.04
N PHE A 244 19.20 -8.36 -16.73
CA PHE A 244 18.32 -7.82 -17.76
C PHE A 244 18.96 -8.06 -19.13
N ASP A 245 18.41 -9.03 -19.87
CA ASP A 245 18.78 -9.32 -21.26
C ASP A 245 18.02 -8.38 -22.20
N LYS A 246 18.65 -7.29 -22.57
CA LYS A 246 18.08 -6.28 -23.48
C LYS A 246 17.79 -6.81 -24.88
N LEU A 247 18.56 -7.78 -25.37
CA LEU A 247 18.36 -8.34 -26.69
C LEU A 247 17.07 -9.14 -26.79
N ASN A 248 16.76 -9.89 -25.74
CA ASN A 248 15.56 -10.71 -25.66
C ASN A 248 14.42 -10.06 -24.85
N ASN A 249 14.62 -8.82 -24.37
CA ASN A 249 13.67 -8.12 -23.51
C ASN A 249 13.23 -8.97 -22.30
N LYS A 250 14.21 -9.60 -21.63
CA LYS A 250 13.95 -10.47 -20.48
C LYS A 250 14.68 -9.99 -19.25
N LYS A 251 14.00 -10.08 -18.10
CA LYS A 251 14.60 -9.95 -16.80
C LYS A 251 14.59 -11.31 -16.12
N VAL A 252 15.73 -11.75 -15.65
CA VAL A 252 15.89 -13.03 -14.95
C VAL A 252 16.33 -12.75 -13.53
N VAL A 253 15.59 -13.30 -12.56
CA VAL A 253 15.95 -13.28 -11.14
C VAL A 253 16.24 -14.69 -10.69
N THR A 254 17.44 -14.97 -10.20
CA THR A 254 17.84 -16.27 -9.68
C THR A 254 18.17 -16.14 -8.19
N ILE A 255 17.56 -16.96 -7.35
CA ILE A 255 17.80 -17.03 -5.91
C ILE A 255 18.51 -18.34 -5.59
N GLN A 256 19.59 -18.22 -4.83
CA GLN A 256 20.37 -19.33 -4.29
C GLN A 256 20.41 -19.19 -2.77
N GLN A 257 20.42 -20.31 -2.06
CA GLN A 257 20.56 -20.36 -0.60
C GLN A 257 21.67 -21.33 -0.21
N ILE A 258 22.25 -21.09 0.98
CA ILE A 258 23.27 -22.01 1.50
C ILE A 258 22.63 -23.34 1.88
N ASN A 259 23.22 -24.42 1.43
CA ASN A 259 22.93 -25.75 1.95
C ASN A 259 23.66 -25.93 3.28
N ASN A 260 22.92 -26.20 4.35
CA ASN A 260 23.48 -26.30 5.70
C ASN A 260 24.44 -27.47 5.88
N GLU A 261 24.34 -28.51 5.07
CA GLU A 261 25.20 -29.69 5.11
C GLU A 261 26.49 -29.48 4.31
N THR A 262 26.36 -29.06 3.06
CA THR A 262 27.51 -28.91 2.14
C THR A 262 28.20 -27.56 2.29
N LYS A 263 27.55 -26.57 2.94
CA LYS A 263 28.02 -25.15 3.04
C LYS A 263 28.22 -24.48 1.68
N GLN A 264 27.57 -24.97 0.64
CA GLN A 264 27.58 -24.40 -0.71
C GLN A 264 26.25 -23.74 -1.05
N LEU A 265 26.28 -22.75 -1.93
CA LEU A 265 25.06 -22.15 -2.48
C LEU A 265 24.40 -23.11 -3.46
N GLU A 266 23.11 -23.35 -3.26
CA GLU A 266 22.28 -24.16 -4.14
C GLU A 266 21.15 -23.29 -4.72
N ASN A 267 20.75 -23.61 -5.94
CA ASN A 267 19.59 -22.96 -6.55
C ASN A 267 18.31 -23.25 -5.77
N VAL A 268 17.41 -22.27 -5.70
CA VAL A 268 16.11 -22.37 -5.03
C VAL A 268 14.99 -22.02 -6.01
N SER A 269 14.99 -20.81 -6.52
CA SER A 269 13.97 -20.31 -7.42
C SER A 269 14.56 -19.44 -8.51
N ARG A 270 13.82 -19.34 -9.62
CA ARG A 270 14.14 -18.48 -10.76
C ARG A 270 12.85 -17.89 -11.31
N SER A 271 12.77 -16.57 -11.42
CA SER A 271 11.70 -15.87 -12.15
C SER A 271 12.24 -15.32 -13.47
N VAL A 272 11.47 -15.48 -14.54
CA VAL A 272 11.78 -14.96 -15.87
C VAL A 272 10.62 -14.08 -16.31
N GLN A 273 10.85 -12.77 -16.38
CA GLN A 273 9.91 -11.78 -16.90
C GLN A 273 10.25 -11.45 -18.33
N THR A 274 9.26 -11.50 -19.23
CA THR A 274 9.40 -11.12 -20.64
C THR A 274 8.64 -9.81 -20.87
N TYR A 275 9.29 -8.87 -21.57
CA TYR A 275 8.76 -7.54 -21.86
C TYR A 275 8.47 -7.37 -23.35
N LYS A 276 7.48 -6.54 -23.65
CA LYS A 276 7.20 -6.02 -24.98
C LYS A 276 6.89 -4.53 -24.86
N ASN A 277 7.68 -3.66 -25.51
CA ASN A 277 7.53 -2.19 -25.39
C ASN A 277 7.49 -1.73 -23.93
N ASP A 278 8.47 -2.15 -23.12
CA ASP A 278 8.64 -1.87 -21.69
C ASP A 278 7.52 -2.37 -20.76
N THR A 279 6.59 -3.16 -21.30
CA THR A 279 5.47 -3.73 -20.54
C THR A 279 5.70 -5.23 -20.36
N ILE A 280 5.46 -5.75 -19.13
CA ILE A 280 5.55 -7.18 -18.85
C ILE A 280 4.41 -7.90 -19.57
N VAL A 281 4.75 -8.88 -20.42
CA VAL A 281 3.75 -9.73 -21.13
C VAL A 281 3.71 -11.14 -20.60
N GLN A 282 4.75 -11.59 -19.92
CA GLN A 282 4.82 -12.91 -19.31
C GLN A 282 5.75 -12.90 -18.10
N GLU A 283 5.41 -13.68 -17.10
CA GLU A 283 6.29 -14.02 -15.98
C GLU A 283 6.18 -15.53 -15.72
N ILE A 284 7.33 -16.22 -15.63
CA ILE A 284 7.39 -17.65 -15.33
C ILE A 284 8.26 -17.86 -14.11
N GLU A 285 7.74 -18.57 -13.13
CA GLU A 285 8.49 -19.00 -11.97
C GLU A 285 8.92 -20.47 -12.10
N TYR A 286 10.15 -20.72 -11.75
CA TYR A 286 10.76 -22.05 -11.70
C TYR A 286 11.27 -22.32 -10.30
N PHE A 287 11.13 -23.56 -9.85
CA PHE A 287 11.82 -24.06 -8.67
C PHE A 287 12.91 -25.08 -9.07
N TRP A 288 13.90 -25.20 -8.20
CA TRP A 288 15.00 -26.12 -8.43
C TRP A 288 14.70 -27.51 -7.86
N ASN A 289 14.71 -28.51 -8.70
CA ASN A 289 14.66 -29.92 -8.26
C ASN A 289 16.08 -30.37 -7.91
N LYS A 290 16.35 -30.57 -6.61
CA LYS A 290 17.69 -30.96 -6.11
C LYS A 290 18.13 -32.33 -6.59
N ASP A 291 17.20 -33.27 -6.69
CA ASP A 291 17.49 -34.67 -7.05
C ASP A 291 17.84 -34.80 -8.52
N LYS A 292 17.06 -34.12 -9.39
CA LYS A 292 17.27 -34.14 -10.85
C LYS A 292 18.27 -33.11 -11.32
N LYS A 293 18.62 -32.12 -10.48
CA LYS A 293 19.48 -30.96 -10.81
C LYS A 293 18.97 -30.18 -12.01
N GLU A 294 17.66 -29.92 -12.06
CA GLU A 294 16.99 -29.20 -13.14
C GLU A 294 15.96 -28.20 -12.60
N TRP A 295 15.68 -27.18 -13.42
CA TRP A 295 14.58 -26.25 -13.17
C TRP A 295 13.26 -26.86 -13.64
N TYR A 296 12.22 -26.83 -12.81
CA TYR A 296 10.85 -27.15 -13.24
C TYR A 296 9.96 -25.91 -13.10
N LYS A 297 9.10 -25.72 -14.08
CA LYS A 297 8.14 -24.63 -14.08
C LYS A 297 7.11 -24.86 -12.97
N HIS A 298 6.95 -23.84 -12.11
CA HIS A 298 5.99 -23.87 -11.02
C HIS A 298 4.73 -23.05 -11.36
N SER A 299 4.92 -21.84 -11.87
CA SER A 299 3.81 -20.96 -12.23
C SER A 299 4.11 -20.15 -13.48
N GLU A 300 3.05 -19.65 -14.11
CA GLU A 300 3.12 -18.78 -15.28
C GLU A 300 2.02 -17.74 -15.22
N LEU A 301 2.37 -16.48 -15.44
CA LEU A 301 1.47 -15.34 -15.62
C LEU A 301 1.61 -14.83 -17.04
N ASN A 302 0.49 -14.67 -17.75
CA ASN A 302 0.43 -14.05 -19.07
C ASN A 302 -0.44 -12.81 -19.03
N PHE A 303 0.03 -11.71 -19.63
CA PHE A 303 -0.63 -10.41 -19.64
C PHE A 303 -0.90 -10.01 -21.09
N PHE A 304 -2.13 -9.59 -21.36
CA PHE A 304 -2.56 -9.18 -22.69
C PHE A 304 -3.09 -7.76 -22.63
N TYR A 305 -2.63 -6.92 -23.54
CA TYR A 305 -2.94 -5.50 -23.57
C TYR A 305 -3.59 -5.13 -24.90
N ASP A 306 -4.46 -4.12 -24.88
CA ASP A 306 -4.98 -3.48 -26.08
C ASP A 306 -3.96 -2.49 -26.69
N GLU A 307 -4.37 -1.82 -27.77
CA GLU A 307 -3.53 -0.82 -28.46
C GLU A 307 -3.27 0.41 -27.58
N ASN A 308 -4.13 0.69 -26.59
CA ASN A 308 -3.99 1.79 -25.63
C ASN A 308 -3.18 1.40 -24.38
N LYS A 309 -2.58 0.19 -24.36
CA LYS A 309 -1.86 -0.41 -23.24
C LYS A 309 -2.74 -0.69 -22.00
N ASN A 310 -4.05 -0.78 -22.13
CA ASN A 310 -4.90 -1.27 -21.05
C ASN A 310 -4.76 -2.79 -20.94
N LEU A 311 -4.64 -3.30 -19.73
CA LEU A 311 -4.63 -4.74 -19.47
C LEU A 311 -6.05 -5.30 -19.73
N ILE A 312 -6.21 -6.05 -20.83
CA ILE A 312 -7.51 -6.63 -21.22
C ILE A 312 -7.68 -8.07 -20.74
N ARG A 313 -6.59 -8.77 -20.42
CA ARG A 313 -6.64 -10.14 -19.90
C ARG A 313 -5.37 -10.48 -19.15
N LYS A 314 -5.53 -11.16 -18.00
CA LYS A 314 -4.44 -11.77 -17.23
C LYS A 314 -4.77 -13.25 -17.02
N GLN A 315 -3.81 -14.11 -17.29
CA GLN A 315 -3.92 -15.56 -17.03
C GLN A 315 -2.85 -15.97 -16.05
N ALA A 316 -3.21 -16.80 -15.09
CA ALA A 316 -2.29 -17.40 -14.15
C ALA A 316 -2.46 -18.92 -14.17
N PHE A 317 -1.34 -19.63 -14.26
CA PHE A 317 -1.28 -21.08 -14.27
C PHE A 317 -0.35 -21.57 -13.18
N SER A 318 -0.76 -22.62 -12.47
CA SER A 318 0.08 -23.36 -11.54
C SER A 318 -0.33 -24.83 -11.64
N ASP A 319 0.60 -25.69 -12.04
CA ASP A 319 0.36 -27.07 -12.40
C ASP A 319 -0.77 -27.21 -13.45
N GLU A 320 -1.84 -27.96 -13.15
CA GLU A 320 -3.00 -28.14 -14.05
C GLU A 320 -4.12 -27.12 -13.80
N LYS A 321 -3.96 -26.20 -12.87
CA LYS A 321 -4.94 -25.19 -12.52
C LYS A 321 -4.66 -23.89 -13.28
N GLY A 322 -5.72 -23.19 -13.64
CA GLY A 322 -5.61 -21.86 -14.25
C GLY A 322 -6.74 -20.96 -13.77
N ILE A 323 -6.42 -19.68 -13.65
CA ILE A 323 -7.39 -18.61 -13.46
C ILE A 323 -7.17 -17.55 -14.53
N GLN A 324 -8.26 -16.95 -15.00
CA GLN A 324 -8.21 -15.87 -15.97
C GLN A 324 -9.07 -14.70 -15.50
N PHE A 325 -8.51 -13.50 -15.62
CA PHE A 325 -9.24 -12.25 -15.49
C PHE A 325 -9.36 -11.62 -16.87
N THR A 326 -10.57 -11.25 -17.26
CA THR A 326 -10.83 -10.50 -18.48
C THR A 326 -11.43 -9.15 -18.10
N TYR A 327 -10.90 -8.06 -18.66
CA TYR A 327 -11.28 -6.68 -18.39
C TYR A 327 -11.92 -6.07 -19.62
N LYS A 328 -13.05 -5.38 -19.44
CA LYS A 328 -13.69 -4.61 -20.51
C LYS A 328 -13.67 -3.13 -20.17
N PHE A 329 -13.36 -2.33 -21.16
CA PHE A 329 -13.32 -0.88 -21.03
C PHE A 329 -14.37 -0.22 -21.90
N ASP A 330 -14.91 0.92 -21.45
CA ASP A 330 -15.70 1.81 -22.28
C ASP A 330 -14.80 2.66 -23.20
N LYS A 331 -15.43 3.47 -24.05
CA LYS A 331 -14.70 4.38 -24.96
C LYS A 331 -13.90 5.48 -24.26
N ASN A 332 -14.17 5.74 -22.99
CA ASN A 332 -13.47 6.74 -22.16
C ASN A 332 -12.29 6.13 -21.39
N GLY A 333 -12.12 4.82 -21.45
CA GLY A 333 -11.07 4.10 -20.71
C GLY A 333 -11.47 3.68 -19.30
N ASN A 334 -12.74 3.74 -18.93
CA ASN A 334 -13.21 3.18 -17.65
C ASN A 334 -13.33 1.66 -17.76
N ASN A 335 -12.86 0.94 -16.76
CA ASN A 335 -13.10 -0.50 -16.66
C ASN A 335 -14.56 -0.74 -16.26
N ILE A 336 -15.37 -1.30 -17.17
CA ILE A 336 -16.81 -1.53 -16.95
C ILE A 336 -17.14 -2.95 -16.51
N GLU A 337 -16.24 -3.90 -16.72
CA GLU A 337 -16.46 -5.30 -16.32
C GLU A 337 -15.11 -5.99 -16.04
N ILE A 338 -15.08 -6.78 -14.98
CA ILE A 338 -14.01 -7.75 -14.68
C ILE A 338 -14.67 -9.11 -14.58
N LEU A 339 -14.23 -10.07 -15.40
CA LEU A 339 -14.70 -11.45 -15.38
C LEU A 339 -13.57 -12.34 -14.88
N LEU A 340 -13.83 -13.14 -13.84
CA LEU A 340 -12.97 -14.19 -13.35
C LEU A 340 -13.48 -15.55 -13.84
N GLU A 341 -12.59 -16.32 -14.42
CA GLU A 341 -12.85 -17.66 -14.94
C GLU A 341 -11.82 -18.64 -14.40
N HIS A 342 -12.24 -19.88 -14.17
CA HIS A 342 -11.36 -20.99 -13.78
C HIS A 342 -11.18 -21.95 -14.96
N LEU A 343 -9.98 -22.49 -15.11
CA LEU A 343 -9.67 -23.50 -16.10
C LEU A 343 -10.22 -24.86 -15.65
N ASN A 344 -11.15 -25.41 -16.41
CA ASN A 344 -11.55 -26.80 -16.23
C ASN A 344 -10.43 -27.73 -16.70
N SER A 345 -9.87 -28.50 -15.79
CA SER A 345 -8.72 -29.38 -16.07
C SER A 345 -9.04 -30.53 -17.06
N GLN A 346 -10.32 -30.94 -17.14
CA GLN A 346 -10.76 -32.03 -18.02
C GLN A 346 -11.06 -31.53 -19.44
N THR A 347 -11.87 -30.48 -19.56
CA THR A 347 -12.31 -29.95 -20.87
C THR A 347 -11.30 -28.94 -21.46
N LYS A 348 -10.35 -28.43 -20.64
CA LYS A 348 -9.41 -27.35 -21.00
C LYS A 348 -10.12 -26.06 -21.45
N SER A 349 -11.38 -25.87 -21.03
CA SER A 349 -12.15 -24.65 -21.26
C SER A 349 -12.16 -23.75 -20.02
N TRP A 350 -12.33 -22.44 -20.24
CA TRP A 350 -12.54 -21.46 -19.18
C TRP A 350 -14.01 -21.47 -18.76
N GLU A 351 -14.26 -21.58 -17.46
CA GLU A 351 -15.59 -21.58 -16.86
C GLU A 351 -15.75 -20.35 -15.99
N ALA A 352 -16.83 -19.62 -16.24
CA ALA A 352 -17.15 -18.40 -15.51
C ALA A 352 -17.35 -18.68 -14.02
N HIS A 353 -16.81 -17.83 -13.15
CA HIS A 353 -16.89 -17.98 -11.70
C HIS A 353 -17.40 -16.71 -11.00
N GLU A 354 -16.76 -15.58 -11.24
CA GLU A 354 -17.11 -14.29 -10.64
C GLU A 354 -17.14 -13.19 -11.69
N LYS A 355 -17.94 -12.16 -11.45
CA LYS A 355 -18.00 -10.98 -12.29
C LYS A 355 -18.22 -9.73 -11.46
N ILE A 356 -17.49 -8.67 -11.80
CA ILE A 356 -17.69 -7.32 -11.28
C ILE A 356 -18.12 -6.43 -12.43
N GLU A 357 -19.18 -5.65 -12.23
CA GLU A 357 -19.63 -4.63 -13.17
C GLU A 357 -19.58 -3.25 -12.52
N TYR A 358 -19.20 -2.24 -13.28
CA TYR A 358 -19.11 -0.85 -12.83
C TYR A 358 -20.00 0.05 -13.70
N LEU A 359 -20.65 1.01 -13.06
CA LEU A 359 -21.39 2.09 -13.69
C LEU A 359 -20.74 3.43 -13.33
N TYR A 360 -20.59 4.32 -14.33
CA TYR A 360 -19.92 5.61 -14.17
C TYR A 360 -20.82 6.79 -14.55
N ASP A 361 -20.62 7.93 -13.89
CA ASP A 361 -21.08 9.24 -14.38
C ASP A 361 -20.04 9.77 -15.39
N LEU A 362 -20.32 9.59 -16.66
CA LEU A 362 -19.42 9.99 -17.75
C LEU A 362 -19.27 11.51 -17.90
N SER A 363 -20.10 12.30 -17.22
CA SER A 363 -20.02 13.77 -17.24
C SER A 363 -18.98 14.34 -16.27
N ILE A 364 -18.49 13.53 -15.32
CA ILE A 364 -17.58 13.96 -14.26
C ILE A 364 -16.34 13.08 -14.27
N THR A 365 -15.17 13.72 -14.33
CA THR A 365 -13.89 13.02 -14.21
C THR A 365 -13.48 12.86 -12.74
N LYS A 366 -12.79 11.77 -12.42
CA LYS A 366 -12.39 11.40 -11.06
C LYS A 366 -11.54 12.46 -10.35
N ASP A 367 -10.72 13.21 -11.08
CA ASP A 367 -9.88 14.29 -10.56
C ASP A 367 -10.68 15.45 -9.92
N LYS A 368 -11.99 15.54 -10.21
CA LYS A 368 -12.89 16.54 -9.62
C LYS A 368 -13.53 16.10 -8.31
N VAL A 369 -13.32 14.84 -7.92
CA VAL A 369 -13.80 14.35 -6.63
C VAL A 369 -12.90 14.87 -5.53
N LEU A 370 -13.49 15.54 -4.54
CA LEU A 370 -12.79 15.88 -3.30
C LEU A 370 -12.63 14.59 -2.50
N ASP A 371 -11.55 13.89 -2.77
CA ASP A 371 -11.16 12.72 -1.98
C ASP A 371 -10.43 13.20 -0.72
N ARG A 372 -11.19 13.47 0.33
CA ARG A 372 -10.65 13.77 1.66
C ARG A 372 -10.83 12.63 2.64
N ALA A 373 -11.35 11.52 2.19
CA ALA A 373 -11.71 10.43 3.08
C ALA A 373 -11.62 9.07 2.40
N TYR A 374 -10.95 8.21 3.04
CA TYR A 374 -11.11 6.78 3.31
C TYR A 374 -11.82 5.87 2.30
N ILE A 375 -12.07 6.32 1.09
CA ILE A 375 -12.56 5.42 0.08
C ILE A 375 -11.39 5.10 -0.80
N ASN A 376 -10.72 4.00 -0.44
CA ASN A 376 -9.88 3.30 -1.39
C ASN A 376 -10.78 2.94 -2.56
N ASP A 377 -10.75 3.78 -3.59
CA ASP A 377 -11.31 3.43 -4.86
C ASP A 377 -10.48 2.26 -5.39
N GLU A 378 -11.01 1.05 -5.22
CA GLU A 378 -10.36 -0.18 -5.70
C GLU A 378 -10.14 -0.15 -7.21
N ASN A 379 -10.76 0.79 -7.90
CA ASN A 379 -10.59 1.01 -9.32
C ASN A 379 -9.70 2.23 -9.61
N GLU A 380 -8.40 2.11 -9.33
CA GLU A 380 -7.40 3.16 -9.61
C GLU A 380 -7.35 3.57 -11.08
N THR A 381 -7.86 2.73 -11.99
CA THR A 381 -7.81 2.95 -13.44
C THR A 381 -9.02 3.70 -13.99
N SER A 382 -10.02 4.04 -13.17
CA SER A 382 -11.19 4.78 -13.66
C SER A 382 -10.85 6.22 -14.04
N VAL A 383 -11.41 6.68 -15.16
CA VAL A 383 -11.31 8.05 -15.65
C VAL A 383 -12.46 8.89 -15.09
N ASN A 384 -13.65 8.29 -15.02
CA ASN A 384 -14.88 8.93 -14.59
C ASN A 384 -15.31 8.48 -13.19
N LEU A 385 -16.31 9.16 -12.66
CA LEU A 385 -16.87 8.95 -11.35
C LEU A 385 -17.65 7.65 -11.26
N ILE A 386 -17.31 6.73 -10.36
CA ILE A 386 -18.07 5.50 -10.11
C ILE A 386 -19.40 5.82 -9.43
N LEU A 387 -20.50 5.31 -9.99
CA LEU A 387 -21.83 5.39 -9.40
C LEU A 387 -22.24 4.07 -8.75
N GLU A 388 -21.84 2.95 -9.34
CA GLU A 388 -22.25 1.64 -8.87
C GLU A 388 -21.18 0.59 -9.18
N LYS A 389 -21.04 -0.41 -8.27
CA LYS A 389 -20.23 -1.60 -8.43
C LYS A 389 -21.07 -2.81 -8.03
N ASN A 390 -21.18 -3.79 -8.91
CA ASN A 390 -21.95 -5.01 -8.71
C ASN A 390 -21.04 -6.22 -8.73
N PHE A 391 -21.12 -7.06 -7.71
CA PHE A 391 -20.39 -8.31 -7.64
C PHE A 391 -21.32 -9.51 -7.78
N TYR A 392 -21.02 -10.38 -8.71
CA TYR A 392 -21.81 -11.56 -9.04
C TYR A 392 -20.99 -12.84 -8.90
N ILE A 393 -21.67 -13.93 -8.52
CA ILE A 393 -21.15 -15.30 -8.60
C ILE A 393 -21.98 -16.07 -9.63
N TYR A 394 -21.33 -16.89 -10.44
CA TYR A 394 -22.00 -17.79 -11.38
C TYR A 394 -22.42 -19.08 -10.68
N ASP A 395 -23.73 -19.43 -10.69
CA ASP A 395 -24.26 -20.61 -10.01
C ASP A 395 -24.30 -21.86 -10.92
N GLY A 396 -23.66 -21.81 -12.09
CA GLY A 396 -23.66 -22.85 -13.11
C GLY A 396 -24.76 -22.67 -14.15
N LYS A 397 -25.71 -21.73 -13.97
CA LYS A 397 -26.80 -21.44 -14.89
C LYS A 397 -26.96 -19.95 -15.18
N LYS A 398 -26.76 -19.11 -14.16
CA LYS A 398 -26.97 -17.67 -14.26
C LYS A 398 -26.03 -16.91 -13.29
N TRP A 399 -25.87 -15.64 -13.53
CA TRP A 399 -25.21 -14.71 -12.62
C TRP A 399 -26.12 -14.37 -11.45
N VAL A 400 -25.65 -14.56 -10.21
CA VAL A 400 -26.36 -14.22 -8.97
C VAL A 400 -25.65 -13.05 -8.32
N LEU A 401 -26.35 -11.92 -8.19
CA LEU A 401 -25.83 -10.73 -7.50
C LEU A 401 -25.59 -11.06 -6.03
N LYS A 402 -24.35 -10.91 -5.57
CA LYS A 402 -23.94 -11.10 -4.17
C LYS A 402 -23.79 -9.81 -3.43
N GLU A 403 -23.20 -8.81 -4.08
CA GLU A 403 -23.00 -7.50 -3.49
C GLU A 403 -23.29 -6.40 -4.50
N ASN A 404 -23.88 -5.32 -4.02
CA ASN A 404 -24.09 -4.09 -4.76
C ASN A 404 -23.58 -2.93 -3.93
N TYR A 405 -22.75 -2.07 -4.54
CA TYR A 405 -22.27 -0.83 -3.96
C TYR A 405 -22.86 0.33 -4.74
N LYS A 406 -23.45 1.31 -4.06
CA LYS A 406 -23.91 2.57 -4.62
C LYS A 406 -23.15 3.73 -4.02
N TYR A 407 -22.61 4.58 -4.85
CA TYR A 407 -21.82 5.75 -4.49
C TYR A 407 -22.67 6.99 -4.73
N LEU A 408 -23.01 7.70 -3.67
CA LEU A 408 -23.86 8.89 -3.73
C LEU A 408 -23.00 10.14 -3.51
N TYR A 409 -23.11 11.10 -4.41
CA TYR A 409 -22.28 12.30 -4.44
C TYR A 409 -23.13 13.56 -4.36
N ASP A 410 -22.58 14.59 -3.69
CA ASP A 410 -23.09 15.96 -3.79
C ASP A 410 -22.28 16.73 -4.83
N LYS A 411 -22.98 17.38 -5.75
CA LYS A 411 -22.40 18.34 -6.70
C LYS A 411 -22.40 19.72 -6.03
N LYS A 412 -21.20 20.31 -5.83
CA LYS A 412 -21.03 21.66 -5.25
C LYS A 412 -20.90 22.71 -6.34
#